data_df9d228402551a512013e251d06fe89e
#
_entry.id   df9d228402551a512013e251d06fe89e
#
_cell.length_a   1.000
_cell.length_b   1.000
_cell.length_c   1.000
_cell.angle_alpha   90.00
_cell.angle_beta   90.00
_cell.angle_gamma   90.00
#
_symmetry.space_group_name_H-M   'P 1'
#
loop_
_entity.id
_entity.type
_entity.pdbx_description
1 polymer ?
#
loop_
_entity_poly.entity_id
_entity_poly.type
_entity_poly.pdbx_seq_one_letter_code
_entity_poly.pdbx_strand_id
1 'polypeptide(L)'
;MPRVFCIPGIIFLLCAFVLSFLVSISLPFLPALDVVRTHFGGQALVNGQQVNELRFGVWAQCTYQRDDTRICADTHHGYSLSIFNIARDSGVNIGGSWTRGLAIHPVATAVTFVAFLFSFSTHVTVTLISSLLSFLAALLTLIAFCADIALYAFVHHEAKKVNDIEADTNTAPGFWLTFASLILLLLAGCTVCFGRRRDRMSGASSYPPMSNASTKKPFWQRFRKE
;
A
#
# COMPACT_ATOMS: atom_id res chain seq x y z
N MET A 1 -18.40 -26.76 -0.79
CA MET A 1 -17.81 -26.11 -1.97
C MET A 1 -16.37 -25.75 -1.66
N PRO A 2 -15.41 -25.93 -2.53
CA PRO A 2 -14.00 -25.88 -2.13
C PRO A 2 -13.57 -24.46 -1.78
N ARG A 3 -13.37 -24.20 -0.49
CA ARG A 3 -12.80 -22.96 0.09
C ARG A 3 -11.35 -22.72 -0.36
N VAL A 4 -10.79 -23.63 -1.14
CA VAL A 4 -9.39 -23.65 -1.55
C VAL A 4 -8.97 -22.40 -2.35
N PHE A 5 -9.89 -21.79 -3.10
CA PHE A 5 -9.61 -20.58 -3.89
C PHE A 5 -9.64 -19.27 -3.10
N CYS A 6 -10.27 -19.24 -1.92
CA CYS A 6 -10.25 -18.04 -1.06
C CYS A 6 -8.99 -17.96 -0.19
N ILE A 7 -8.32 -19.07 0.07
CA ILE A 7 -7.13 -19.12 0.94
C ILE A 7 -5.99 -18.22 0.43
N PRO A 8 -5.56 -18.30 -0.85
CA PRO A 8 -4.47 -17.45 -1.33
C PRO A 8 -4.80 -15.94 -1.24
N GLY A 9 -6.06 -15.55 -1.46
CA GLY A 9 -6.49 -14.16 -1.30
C GLY A 9 -6.35 -13.64 0.13
N ILE A 10 -6.71 -14.46 1.12
CA ILE A 10 -6.57 -14.14 2.54
C ILE A 10 -5.09 -14.02 2.92
N ILE A 11 -4.24 -14.92 2.41
CA ILE A 11 -2.78 -14.88 2.66
C ILE A 11 -2.19 -13.60 2.07
N PHE A 12 -2.54 -13.24 0.83
CA PHE A 12 -2.07 -12.00 0.21
C PHE A 12 -2.52 -10.75 0.97
N LEU A 13 -3.77 -10.72 1.45
CA LEU A 13 -4.27 -9.62 2.29
C LEU A 13 -3.53 -9.53 3.62
N LEU A 14 -3.25 -10.67 4.27
CA LEU A 14 -2.47 -10.69 5.51
C LEU A 14 -1.06 -10.17 5.27
N CYS A 15 -0.36 -10.67 4.25
CA CYS A 15 0.99 -10.21 3.91
C CYS A 15 1.00 -8.71 3.59
N ALA A 16 0.06 -8.24 2.77
CA ALA A 16 -0.07 -6.82 2.44
C ALA A 16 -0.33 -5.97 3.68
N PHE A 17 -1.20 -6.43 4.59
CA PHE A 17 -1.45 -5.75 5.85
C PHE A 17 -0.19 -5.63 6.70
N VAL A 18 0.56 -6.73 6.89
CA VAL A 18 1.80 -6.72 7.68
C VAL A 18 2.83 -5.76 7.08
N LEU A 19 3.05 -5.79 5.77
CA LEU A 19 3.99 -4.88 5.10
C LEU A 19 3.55 -3.42 5.23
N SER A 20 2.27 -3.11 4.98
CA SER A 20 1.72 -1.76 5.11
C SER A 20 1.79 -1.26 6.56
N PHE A 21 1.54 -2.14 7.52
CA PHE A 21 1.65 -1.82 8.95
C PHE A 21 3.08 -1.46 9.33
N LEU A 22 4.07 -2.23 8.88
CA LEU A 22 5.49 -1.93 9.12
C LEU A 22 5.90 -0.57 8.57
N VAL A 23 5.46 -0.23 7.34
CA VAL A 23 5.71 1.10 6.75
C VAL A 23 4.98 2.19 7.55
N SER A 24 3.74 1.92 7.99
CA SER A 24 2.93 2.87 8.76
C SER A 24 3.57 3.25 10.11
N ILE A 25 4.30 2.34 10.75
CA ILE A 25 5.04 2.62 12.00
C ILE A 25 6.51 2.97 11.76
N SER A 26 6.93 3.34 10.57
CA SER A 26 8.32 3.68 10.23
C SER A 26 8.98 4.68 11.21
N LEU A 27 9.86 5.53 10.77
CA LEU A 27 10.51 6.51 11.63
C LEU A 27 9.49 7.38 12.41
N PRO A 28 9.73 7.68 13.68
CA PRO A 28 10.97 7.44 14.43
C PRO A 28 11.05 6.10 15.16
N PHE A 29 9.98 5.27 15.10
CA PHE A 29 9.86 4.04 15.90
C PHE A 29 10.73 2.89 15.35
N LEU A 30 10.76 2.74 14.01
CA LEU A 30 11.54 1.71 13.31
C LEU A 30 12.62 2.36 12.44
N PRO A 31 13.86 2.51 12.96
CA PRO A 31 14.93 3.23 12.27
C PRO A 31 15.40 2.56 10.96
N ALA A 32 15.11 1.28 10.77
CA ALA A 32 15.42 0.55 9.54
C ALA A 32 14.42 0.75 8.42
N LEU A 33 13.22 1.31 8.72
CA LEU A 33 12.12 1.47 7.78
C LEU A 33 11.88 2.95 7.46
N ASP A 34 12.78 3.50 6.69
CA ASP A 34 12.65 4.81 6.07
C ASP A 34 12.12 4.67 4.63
N VAL A 35 11.53 5.74 4.09
CA VAL A 35 10.97 5.78 2.73
C VAL A 35 12.00 6.32 1.75
N VAL A 36 12.67 7.41 2.13
CA VAL A 36 13.73 8.05 1.34
C VAL A 36 14.93 8.30 2.24
N ARG A 37 16.10 8.09 1.70
CA ARG A 37 17.39 8.24 2.38
C ARG A 37 18.33 9.09 1.55
N THR A 38 18.92 10.11 2.17
CA THR A 38 19.92 10.98 1.53
C THR A 38 21.20 10.96 2.32
N HIS A 39 22.30 10.58 1.67
CA HIS A 39 23.65 10.63 2.21
C HIS A 39 24.31 11.95 1.77
N PHE A 40 25.01 12.59 2.71
CA PHE A 40 25.76 13.80 2.46
C PHE A 40 27.23 13.52 2.71
N GLY A 41 28.13 14.07 1.89
CA GLY A 41 29.60 13.95 2.06
C GLY A 41 30.15 14.67 3.32
N GLY A 42 29.33 14.88 4.33
CA GLY A 42 29.68 15.51 5.62
C GLY A 42 29.72 17.02 5.61
N GLN A 43 29.17 17.67 4.57
CA GLN A 43 29.15 19.13 4.39
C GLN A 43 27.72 19.73 4.44
N ALA A 44 26.74 18.96 4.88
CA ALA A 44 25.36 19.40 5.00
C ALA A 44 24.99 19.80 6.43
N LEU A 45 24.20 20.86 6.54
CA LEU A 45 23.51 21.28 7.75
C LEU A 45 22.02 21.07 7.58
N VAL A 46 21.41 20.24 8.42
CA VAL A 46 19.95 20.09 8.48
C VAL A 46 19.45 20.70 9.78
N ASN A 47 18.55 21.67 9.67
CA ASN A 47 18.07 22.45 10.83
C ASN A 47 19.20 22.99 11.73
N GLY A 48 20.33 23.35 11.11
CA GLY A 48 21.49 23.92 11.81
C GLY A 48 22.46 22.92 12.41
N GLN A 49 22.21 21.62 12.30
CA GLN A 49 23.10 20.55 12.76
C GLN A 49 23.83 19.89 11.59
N GLN A 50 25.11 19.61 11.76
CA GLN A 50 25.90 18.92 10.74
C GLN A 50 25.49 17.45 10.68
N VAL A 51 25.13 16.96 9.49
CA VAL A 51 24.60 15.63 9.28
C VAL A 51 25.32 14.90 8.16
N ASN A 52 25.43 13.60 8.33
CA ASN A 52 25.97 12.67 7.34
C ASN A 52 24.88 11.99 6.53
N GLU A 53 23.73 11.76 7.18
CA GLU A 53 22.62 11.06 6.56
C GLU A 53 21.29 11.62 7.07
N LEU A 54 20.33 11.78 6.15
CA LEU A 54 18.97 12.20 6.43
C LEU A 54 18.01 11.12 5.96
N ARG A 55 17.11 10.68 6.84
CA ARG A 55 16.09 9.67 6.55
C ARG A 55 14.69 10.24 6.74
N PHE A 56 13.84 9.97 5.77
CA PHE A 56 12.44 10.39 5.78
C PHE A 56 11.55 9.20 6.14
N GLY A 57 10.73 9.37 7.17
CA GLY A 57 9.70 8.41 7.57
C GLY A 57 8.30 8.98 7.46
N VAL A 58 7.29 8.17 7.81
CA VAL A 58 5.88 8.60 7.74
C VAL A 58 5.57 9.69 8.78
N TRP A 59 6.17 9.61 9.98
CA TRP A 59 5.84 10.48 11.11
C TRP A 59 6.87 11.55 11.40
N ALA A 60 8.13 11.30 11.07
CA ALA A 60 9.24 12.21 11.33
C ALA A 60 10.41 11.94 10.38
N GLN A 61 11.29 12.94 10.26
CA GLN A 61 12.63 12.75 9.73
C GLN A 61 13.60 12.46 10.87
N CYS A 62 14.63 11.68 10.58
CA CYS A 62 15.77 11.47 11.49
C CYS A 62 17.07 11.81 10.76
N THR A 63 17.94 12.55 11.44
CA THR A 63 19.29 12.88 11.01
C THR A 63 20.30 12.00 11.72
N TYR A 64 21.34 11.61 11.01
CA TYR A 64 22.46 10.84 11.55
C TYR A 64 23.73 11.66 11.40
N GLN A 65 24.45 11.84 12.51
CA GLN A 65 25.72 12.55 12.55
C GLN A 65 26.88 11.61 12.23
N ARG A 66 28.11 12.14 12.19
CA ARG A 66 29.32 11.32 11.90
C ARG A 66 29.63 10.27 12.97
N ASP A 67 29.19 10.50 14.20
CA ASP A 67 29.33 9.61 15.36
C ASP A 67 28.18 8.60 15.48
N ASP A 68 27.36 8.43 14.43
CA ASP A 68 26.15 7.63 14.40
C ASP A 68 25.05 8.07 15.37
N THR A 69 25.20 9.25 15.99
CA THR A 69 24.15 9.83 16.83
C THR A 69 22.92 10.12 15.99
N ARG A 70 21.79 9.56 16.39
CA ARG A 70 20.50 9.74 15.73
C ARG A 70 19.68 10.81 16.44
N ILE A 71 19.28 11.84 15.71
CA ILE A 71 18.39 12.89 16.19
C ILE A 71 17.15 12.88 15.30
N CYS A 72 15.98 12.63 15.89
CA CYS A 72 14.70 12.65 15.16
C CYS A 72 13.94 13.93 15.52
N ALA A 73 13.22 14.47 14.55
CA ALA A 73 12.28 15.56 14.78
C ALA A 73 11.04 15.07 15.53
N ASP A 74 10.27 16.01 16.07
CA ASP A 74 8.99 15.72 16.72
C ASP A 74 8.04 15.00 15.76
N THR A 75 7.30 14.03 16.30
CA THR A 75 6.35 13.24 15.53
C THR A 75 5.11 14.05 15.16
N HIS A 76 4.98 14.39 13.90
CA HIS A 76 3.78 15.02 13.36
C HIS A 76 3.66 14.82 11.85
N HIS A 77 2.46 15.02 11.33
CA HIS A 77 2.22 14.98 9.89
C HIS A 77 2.67 16.28 9.23
N GLY A 78 3.33 16.17 8.09
CA GLY A 78 3.70 17.34 7.30
C GLY A 78 4.83 18.14 7.93
N TYR A 79 5.86 17.46 8.39
CA TYR A 79 7.09 18.09 8.88
C TYR A 79 7.84 18.81 7.77
N SER A 80 8.51 19.91 8.10
CA SER A 80 9.37 20.67 7.20
C SER A 80 10.81 20.65 7.70
N LEU A 81 11.76 20.75 6.78
CA LEU A 81 13.17 20.82 7.11
C LEU A 81 13.92 21.71 6.12
N SER A 82 15.04 22.27 6.57
CA SER A 82 15.93 23.10 5.75
C SER A 82 17.29 22.42 5.66
N ILE A 83 17.80 22.29 4.44
CA ILE A 83 19.15 21.77 4.16
C ILE A 83 20.00 22.93 3.68
N PHE A 84 21.14 23.17 4.33
CA PHE A 84 22.12 24.21 3.96
C PHE A 84 23.49 23.59 3.78
N ASN A 85 24.35 24.24 3.02
CA ASN A 85 25.78 23.95 3.07
C ASN A 85 26.38 24.54 4.37
N ILE A 86 27.64 24.20 4.68
CA ILE A 86 28.34 24.68 5.89
C ILE A 86 28.48 26.22 5.87
N ALA A 87 28.73 26.81 4.71
CA ALA A 87 28.88 28.26 4.54
C ALA A 87 27.54 28.99 4.73
N ARG A 88 26.38 28.29 4.68
CA ARG A 88 25.02 28.84 4.74
C ARG A 88 24.70 29.86 3.66
N ASP A 89 25.43 29.84 2.55
CA ASP A 89 25.21 30.69 1.38
C ASP A 89 24.26 30.02 0.35
N SER A 90 24.10 28.71 0.43
CA SER A 90 23.19 27.94 -0.40
C SER A 90 22.37 26.97 0.46
N GLY A 91 21.06 26.91 0.22
CA GLY A 91 20.18 26.03 0.95
C GLY A 91 18.82 25.85 0.28
N VAL A 92 18.13 24.80 0.68
CA VAL A 92 16.80 24.45 0.23
C VAL A 92 15.89 24.12 1.38
N ASN A 93 14.61 24.50 1.26
CA ASN A 93 13.60 24.19 2.25
C ASN A 93 12.61 23.18 1.68
N ILE A 94 12.52 22.01 2.34
CA ILE A 94 11.53 20.98 2.05
C ILE A 94 10.29 21.27 2.89
N GLY A 95 9.25 21.80 2.25
CA GLY A 95 8.02 22.18 2.94
C GLY A 95 7.16 20.99 3.33
N GLY A 96 6.36 21.14 4.41
CA GLY A 96 5.48 20.10 4.94
C GLY A 96 4.38 19.61 3.97
N SER A 97 4.13 20.32 2.86
CA SER A 97 3.19 19.84 1.84
C SER A 97 3.66 18.55 1.17
N TRP A 98 4.95 18.34 1.01
CA TRP A 98 5.52 17.15 0.40
C TRP A 98 5.50 15.94 1.33
N THR A 99 5.67 16.14 2.62
CA THR A 99 5.67 15.07 3.63
C THR A 99 4.27 14.69 4.11
N ARG A 100 3.26 15.57 3.91
CA ARG A 100 1.85 15.26 4.22
C ARG A 100 1.30 14.08 3.44
N GLY A 101 1.79 13.86 2.22
CA GLY A 101 1.42 12.70 1.41
C GLY A 101 1.68 11.35 2.09
N LEU A 102 2.68 11.29 2.96
CA LEU A 102 3.02 10.08 3.72
C LEU A 102 1.94 9.67 4.73
N ALA A 103 1.07 10.60 5.16
CA ALA A 103 -0.05 10.30 6.05
C ALA A 103 -1.10 9.35 5.44
N ILE A 104 -1.03 9.08 4.14
CA ILE A 104 -1.91 8.12 3.46
C ILE A 104 -1.56 6.68 3.88
N HIS A 105 -0.31 6.38 4.27
CA HIS A 105 0.10 5.02 4.68
C HIS A 105 -0.72 4.44 5.84
N PRO A 106 -0.90 5.14 6.99
CA PRO A 106 -1.73 4.62 8.07
C PRO A 106 -3.20 4.46 7.66
N VAL A 107 -3.74 5.32 6.79
CA VAL A 107 -5.11 5.19 6.27
C VAL A 107 -5.23 3.95 5.38
N ALA A 108 -4.32 3.74 4.44
CA ALA A 108 -4.28 2.56 3.59
C ALA A 108 -4.15 1.27 4.41
N THR A 109 -3.31 1.28 5.45
CA THR A 109 -3.15 0.17 6.39
C THR A 109 -4.45 -0.15 7.12
N ALA A 110 -5.16 0.86 7.62
CA ALA A 110 -6.45 0.68 8.31
C ALA A 110 -7.51 0.06 7.38
N VAL A 111 -7.62 0.55 6.14
CA VAL A 111 -8.56 0.00 5.16
C VAL A 111 -8.17 -1.44 4.78
N THR A 112 -6.89 -1.74 4.63
CA THR A 112 -6.39 -3.10 4.36
C THR A 112 -6.75 -4.05 5.52
N PHE A 113 -6.61 -3.59 6.76
CA PHE A 113 -6.99 -4.37 7.94
C PHE A 113 -8.49 -4.68 7.96
N VAL A 114 -9.34 -3.70 7.70
CA VAL A 114 -10.80 -3.91 7.63
C VAL A 114 -11.16 -4.89 6.50
N ALA A 115 -10.53 -4.76 5.33
CA ALA A 115 -10.72 -5.70 4.22
C ALA A 115 -10.31 -7.13 4.62
N PHE A 116 -9.20 -7.27 5.34
CA PHE A 116 -8.72 -8.54 5.86
C PHE A 116 -9.71 -9.17 6.84
N LEU A 117 -10.25 -8.41 7.80
CA LEU A 117 -11.25 -8.91 8.75
C LEU A 117 -12.52 -9.42 8.03
N PHE A 118 -13.02 -8.68 7.04
CA PHE A 118 -14.18 -9.09 6.26
C PHE A 118 -13.92 -10.29 5.35
N SER A 119 -12.66 -10.59 5.03
CA SER A 119 -12.30 -11.74 4.20
C SER A 119 -12.58 -13.10 4.84
N PHE A 120 -12.72 -13.16 6.17
CA PHE A 120 -13.09 -14.38 6.90
C PHE A 120 -14.58 -14.74 6.83
N SER A 121 -15.42 -13.80 6.44
CA SER A 121 -16.86 -14.01 6.38
C SER A 121 -17.25 -14.94 5.24
N THR A 122 -18.22 -15.81 5.51
CA THR A 122 -18.77 -16.73 4.50
C THR A 122 -20.00 -16.16 3.77
N HIS A 123 -20.54 -15.02 4.24
CA HIS A 123 -21.70 -14.38 3.63
C HIS A 123 -21.33 -13.69 2.31
N VAL A 124 -22.14 -13.92 1.29
CA VAL A 124 -21.91 -13.40 -0.08
C VAL A 124 -21.81 -11.87 -0.10
N THR A 125 -22.66 -11.18 0.66
CA THR A 125 -22.66 -9.71 0.75
C THR A 125 -21.39 -9.19 1.40
N VAL A 126 -20.92 -9.82 2.48
CA VAL A 126 -19.70 -9.42 3.19
C VAL A 126 -18.46 -9.68 2.34
N THR A 127 -18.46 -10.78 1.59
CA THR A 127 -17.37 -11.07 0.63
C THR A 127 -17.32 -10.01 -0.50
N LEU A 128 -18.47 -9.48 -0.93
CA LEU A 128 -18.51 -8.36 -1.88
C LEU A 128 -17.88 -7.11 -1.29
N ILE A 129 -18.25 -6.76 -0.07
CA ILE A 129 -17.71 -5.60 0.64
C ILE A 129 -16.21 -5.76 0.84
N SER A 130 -15.73 -6.94 1.25
CA SER A 130 -14.30 -7.24 1.38
C SER A 130 -13.55 -7.03 0.07
N SER A 131 -14.10 -7.48 -1.06
CA SER A 131 -13.50 -7.26 -2.38
C SER A 131 -13.43 -5.77 -2.76
N LEU A 132 -14.48 -5.01 -2.47
CA LEU A 132 -14.51 -3.57 -2.73
C LEU A 132 -13.51 -2.82 -1.86
N LEU A 133 -13.42 -3.19 -0.57
CA LEU A 133 -12.45 -2.62 0.37
C LEU A 133 -11.01 -2.98 -0.02
N SER A 134 -10.75 -4.20 -0.52
CA SER A 134 -9.43 -4.60 -1.02
C SER A 134 -9.02 -3.75 -2.22
N PHE A 135 -9.96 -3.46 -3.11
CA PHE A 135 -9.70 -2.58 -4.25
C PHE A 135 -9.46 -1.13 -3.82
N LEU A 136 -10.24 -0.63 -2.84
CA LEU A 136 -10.01 0.69 -2.25
C LEU A 136 -8.64 0.76 -1.54
N ALA A 137 -8.26 -0.28 -0.80
CA ALA A 137 -6.94 -0.37 -0.18
C ALA A 137 -5.82 -0.34 -1.22
N ALA A 138 -5.97 -1.06 -2.34
CA ALA A 138 -5.00 -1.04 -3.44
C ALA A 138 -4.88 0.37 -4.06
N LEU A 139 -6.00 1.07 -4.23
CA LEU A 139 -6.01 2.45 -4.75
C LEU A 139 -5.31 3.41 -3.78
N LEU A 140 -5.61 3.34 -2.48
CA LEU A 140 -4.95 4.16 -1.46
C LEU A 140 -3.45 3.87 -1.38
N THR A 141 -3.05 2.60 -1.46
CA THR A 141 -1.63 2.21 -1.47
C THR A 141 -0.93 2.67 -2.75
N LEU A 142 -1.62 2.69 -3.89
CA LEU A 142 -1.10 3.28 -5.12
C LEU A 142 -0.85 4.79 -4.96
N ILE A 143 -1.79 5.52 -4.36
CA ILE A 143 -1.62 6.96 -4.09
C ILE A 143 -0.46 7.19 -3.11
N ALA A 144 -0.34 6.37 -2.06
CA ALA A 144 0.79 6.41 -1.14
C ALA A 144 2.13 6.18 -1.87
N PHE A 145 2.19 5.18 -2.73
CA PHE A 145 3.39 4.90 -3.53
C PHE A 145 3.74 6.04 -4.50
N CYS A 146 2.74 6.68 -5.11
CA CYS A 146 2.96 7.89 -5.92
C CYS A 146 3.50 9.05 -5.08
N ALA A 147 3.04 9.19 -3.83
CA ALA A 147 3.58 10.20 -2.90
C ALA A 147 5.03 9.88 -2.51
N ASP A 148 5.39 8.61 -2.30
CA ASP A 148 6.77 8.18 -2.05
C ASP A 148 7.69 8.52 -3.23
N ILE A 149 7.25 8.26 -4.46
CA ILE A 149 7.99 8.61 -5.68
C ILE A 149 8.16 10.13 -5.79
N ALA A 150 7.10 10.88 -5.55
CA ALA A 150 7.12 12.34 -5.62
C ALA A 150 8.09 12.94 -4.59
N LEU A 151 8.07 12.42 -3.34
CA LEU A 151 9.00 12.83 -2.29
C LEU A 151 10.44 12.51 -2.68
N TYR A 152 10.70 11.29 -3.16
CA TYR A 152 12.03 10.88 -3.62
C TYR A 152 12.54 11.80 -4.74
N ALA A 153 11.74 12.01 -5.77
CA ALA A 153 12.13 12.85 -6.91
C ALA A 153 12.40 14.31 -6.49
N PHE A 154 11.54 14.84 -5.61
CA PHE A 154 11.69 16.18 -5.08
C PHE A 154 12.96 16.32 -4.25
N VAL A 155 13.19 15.45 -3.28
CA VAL A 155 14.39 15.48 -2.41
C VAL A 155 15.66 15.31 -3.26
N HIS A 156 15.66 14.37 -4.20
CA HIS A 156 16.78 14.13 -5.10
C HIS A 156 17.12 15.37 -5.95
N HIS A 157 16.09 16.07 -6.47
CA HIS A 157 16.29 17.27 -7.27
C HIS A 157 16.74 18.46 -6.42
N GLU A 158 16.12 18.68 -5.27
CA GLU A 158 16.41 19.82 -4.42
C GLU A 158 17.76 19.69 -3.69
N ALA A 159 18.10 18.49 -3.22
CA ALA A 159 19.39 18.28 -2.55
C ALA A 159 20.59 18.55 -3.48
N LYS A 160 20.44 18.28 -4.77
CA LYS A 160 21.50 18.54 -5.79
C LYS A 160 21.68 20.04 -6.12
N LYS A 161 20.74 20.88 -5.78
CA LYS A 161 20.85 22.35 -6.03
C LYS A 161 21.71 23.05 -5.00
N VAL A 162 21.96 22.43 -3.86
CA VAL A 162 22.78 23.03 -2.80
C VAL A 162 24.23 22.90 -3.19
N ASN A 163 24.91 24.05 -3.33
CA ASN A 163 26.31 24.12 -3.73
C ASN A 163 27.20 23.47 -2.65
N ASP A 164 28.32 22.91 -3.09
CA ASP A 164 29.36 22.30 -2.24
C ASP A 164 28.88 21.15 -1.34
N ILE A 165 27.76 20.50 -1.71
CA ILE A 165 27.26 19.30 -1.04
C ILE A 165 27.15 18.16 -2.04
N GLU A 166 27.87 17.07 -1.78
CA GLU A 166 27.62 15.80 -2.45
C GLU A 166 26.43 15.09 -1.80
N ALA A 167 25.25 15.23 -2.41
CA ALA A 167 24.02 14.58 -1.95
C ALA A 167 23.68 13.38 -2.84
N ASP A 168 23.69 12.19 -2.25
CA ASP A 168 23.23 10.95 -2.89
C ASP A 168 21.91 10.50 -2.24
N THR A 169 20.83 10.60 -3.00
CA THR A 169 19.48 10.25 -2.53
C THR A 169 19.05 8.92 -3.12
N ASN A 170 18.71 7.99 -2.25
CA ASN A 170 18.33 6.63 -2.59
C ASN A 170 16.94 6.27 -2.05
N THR A 171 16.27 5.36 -2.74
CA THR A 171 15.06 4.73 -2.22
C THR A 171 15.40 3.78 -1.07
N ALA A 172 14.65 3.86 0.01
CA ALA A 172 14.90 3.11 1.22
C ALA A 172 13.95 1.90 1.36
N PRO A 173 14.14 1.02 2.35
CA PRO A 173 13.32 -0.20 2.48
C PRO A 173 11.82 0.05 2.53
N GLY A 174 11.34 1.12 3.18
CA GLY A 174 9.91 1.46 3.24
C GLY A 174 9.28 1.66 1.87
N PHE A 175 10.00 2.29 0.94
CA PHE A 175 9.56 2.45 -0.45
C PHE A 175 9.27 1.09 -1.14
N TRP A 176 10.18 0.14 -1.00
CA TRP A 176 10.02 -1.20 -1.60
C TRP A 176 8.94 -2.03 -0.92
N LEU A 177 8.76 -1.88 0.40
CA LEU A 177 7.67 -2.53 1.13
C LEU A 177 6.30 -1.99 0.70
N THR A 178 6.18 -0.68 0.44
CA THR A 178 4.96 -0.08 -0.13
C THR A 178 4.66 -0.66 -1.51
N PHE A 179 5.66 -0.76 -2.37
CA PHE A 179 5.51 -1.37 -3.68
C PHE A 179 5.08 -2.84 -3.60
N ALA A 180 5.73 -3.63 -2.75
CA ALA A 180 5.38 -5.04 -2.54
C ALA A 180 3.94 -5.20 -2.01
N SER A 181 3.52 -4.34 -1.06
CA SER A 181 2.16 -4.37 -0.53
C SER A 181 1.12 -4.02 -1.60
N LEU A 182 1.41 -3.09 -2.51
CA LEU A 182 0.55 -2.77 -3.65
C LEU A 182 0.34 -3.98 -4.57
N ILE A 183 1.41 -4.68 -4.93
CA ILE A 183 1.32 -5.90 -5.77
C ILE A 183 0.49 -6.97 -5.08
N LEU A 184 0.70 -7.20 -3.78
CA LEU A 184 -0.06 -8.19 -3.01
C LEU A 184 -1.55 -7.84 -2.93
N LEU A 185 -1.91 -6.56 -2.76
CA LEU A 185 -3.29 -6.09 -2.76
C LEU A 185 -3.97 -6.28 -4.12
N LEU A 186 -3.27 -6.01 -5.22
CA LEU A 186 -3.77 -6.28 -6.57
C LEU A 186 -4.02 -7.78 -6.80
N LEU A 187 -3.07 -8.63 -6.38
CA LEU A 187 -3.23 -10.08 -6.46
C LEU A 187 -4.38 -10.58 -5.59
N ALA A 188 -4.55 -10.06 -4.38
CA ALA A 188 -5.66 -10.38 -3.49
C ALA A 188 -7.00 -10.01 -4.14
N GLY A 189 -7.13 -8.81 -4.71
CA GLY A 189 -8.32 -8.37 -5.42
C GLY A 189 -8.65 -9.27 -6.63
N CYS A 190 -7.64 -9.64 -7.41
CA CYS A 190 -7.79 -10.54 -8.55
C CYS A 190 -8.28 -11.93 -8.13
N THR A 191 -7.69 -12.53 -7.09
CA THR A 191 -8.07 -13.89 -6.63
C THR A 191 -9.52 -13.96 -6.15
N VAL A 192 -9.99 -12.93 -5.45
CA VAL A 192 -11.40 -12.83 -5.02
C VAL A 192 -12.34 -12.70 -6.22
N CYS A 193 -11.98 -11.87 -7.21
CA CYS A 193 -12.79 -11.68 -8.43
C CYS A 193 -12.87 -12.95 -9.28
N PHE A 194 -11.74 -13.64 -9.50
CA PHE A 194 -11.70 -14.85 -10.33
C PHE A 194 -12.38 -16.06 -9.65
N GLY A 195 -12.18 -16.24 -8.35
CA GLY A 195 -12.86 -17.28 -7.58
C GLY A 195 -14.38 -17.18 -7.72
N ARG A 196 -14.91 -15.99 -7.63
CA ARG A 196 -16.34 -15.72 -7.75
C ARG A 196 -16.91 -15.96 -9.15
N ARG A 197 -16.17 -15.60 -10.20
CA ARG A 197 -16.59 -15.85 -11.60
C ARG A 197 -16.70 -17.34 -11.85
N ARG A 198 -15.78 -18.14 -11.34
CA ARG A 198 -15.77 -19.58 -11.47
C ARG A 198 -16.92 -20.25 -10.71
N ASP A 199 -17.26 -19.80 -9.50
CA ASP A 199 -18.39 -20.33 -8.72
C ASP A 199 -19.74 -20.04 -9.41
N ARG A 200 -19.89 -18.89 -10.07
CA ARG A 200 -21.09 -18.60 -10.88
C ARG A 200 -21.21 -19.51 -12.08
N MET A 201 -20.11 -19.80 -12.76
CA MET A 201 -20.13 -20.68 -13.94
C MET A 201 -20.36 -22.14 -13.57
N SER A 202 -19.80 -22.62 -12.44
CA SER A 202 -20.05 -23.97 -11.95
C SER A 202 -21.48 -24.14 -11.40
N GLY A 203 -22.06 -23.12 -10.80
CA GLY A 203 -23.47 -23.09 -10.37
C GLY A 203 -24.44 -23.13 -11.56
N ALA A 204 -24.10 -22.50 -12.67
CA ALA A 204 -24.92 -22.52 -13.88
C ALA A 204 -24.94 -23.87 -14.58
N SER A 205 -23.86 -24.66 -14.44
CA SER A 205 -23.79 -26.03 -15.00
C SER A 205 -24.48 -27.10 -14.12
N SER A 206 -24.88 -26.74 -12.90
CA SER A 206 -25.58 -27.63 -11.96
C SER A 206 -27.12 -27.54 -12.03
N TYR A 207 -27.67 -26.82 -13.00
CA TYR A 207 -29.09 -27.00 -13.31
C TYR A 207 -29.24 -28.43 -13.85
N PRO A 208 -30.06 -29.29 -13.21
CA PRO A 208 -30.37 -30.58 -13.81
C PRO A 208 -30.96 -30.29 -15.20
N PRO A 209 -30.52 -31.06 -16.23
CA PRO A 209 -31.13 -30.92 -17.54
C PRO A 209 -32.64 -31.04 -17.30
N MET A 210 -33.42 -30.09 -17.79
CA MET A 210 -34.89 -30.19 -17.75
C MET A 210 -35.21 -31.57 -18.29
N SER A 211 -35.48 -32.53 -17.40
CA SER A 211 -36.05 -33.80 -17.77
C SER A 211 -37.29 -33.43 -18.54
N ASN A 212 -37.30 -33.83 -19.80
CA ASN A 212 -38.33 -33.63 -20.78
C ASN A 212 -39.66 -33.49 -20.06
N ALA A 213 -40.26 -32.30 -20.16
CA ALA A 213 -41.63 -32.10 -19.73
C ALA A 213 -42.41 -33.26 -20.34
N SER A 214 -42.92 -34.15 -19.50
CA SER A 214 -43.79 -35.25 -19.88
C SER A 214 -44.76 -34.64 -20.90
N THR A 215 -44.62 -35.04 -22.15
CA THR A 215 -45.57 -34.70 -23.21
C THR A 215 -46.91 -35.22 -22.74
N LYS A 216 -47.70 -34.33 -22.12
CA LYS A 216 -49.10 -34.57 -21.82
C LYS A 216 -49.68 -35.00 -23.13
N LYS A 217 -50.04 -36.34 -23.26
CA LYS A 217 -50.73 -36.85 -24.45
C LYS A 217 -51.90 -35.96 -24.74
N PRO A 218 -52.05 -35.46 -26.00
CA PRO A 218 -53.12 -34.53 -26.33
C PRO A 218 -54.46 -35.15 -25.99
N PHE A 219 -55.33 -34.36 -25.40
CA PHE A 219 -56.68 -34.75 -24.92
C PHE A 219 -57.48 -35.62 -25.91
N TRP A 220 -57.25 -35.47 -27.19
CA TRP A 220 -57.95 -36.19 -28.26
C TRP A 220 -57.63 -37.68 -28.33
N GLN A 221 -56.61 -38.24 -27.71
CA GLN A 221 -56.36 -39.68 -27.68
C GLN A 221 -57.14 -40.43 -26.59
N ARG A 222 -57.91 -39.73 -25.76
CA ARG A 222 -58.78 -40.35 -24.71
C ARG A 222 -60.08 -40.90 -25.25
N PHE A 223 -60.52 -40.48 -26.45
CA PHE A 223 -61.83 -40.86 -27.01
C PHE A 223 -61.78 -41.95 -28.09
N ARG A 224 -60.68 -42.63 -28.24
CA ARG A 224 -60.57 -43.69 -29.21
C ARG A 224 -60.38 -45.04 -28.50
N LYS A 225 -61.41 -45.41 -27.70
CA LYS A 225 -61.62 -46.79 -27.23
C LYS A 225 -63.12 -46.93 -27.00
N GLU A 226 -63.84 -47.24 -28.06
CA GLU A 226 -65.00 -48.11 -28.17
C GLU A 226 -64.89 -48.82 -29.50
#